data_d2ce1d56d868499229a3a1ebfb7ff14b
#
_entry.id   d2ce1d56d868499229a3a1ebfb7ff14b
#
_cell.length_a   1.000
_cell.length_b   1.000
_cell.length_c   1.000
_cell.angle_alpha   90.00
_cell.angle_beta   90.00
_cell.angle_gamma   90.00
#
_symmetry.space_group_name_H-M   'P 1'
#
loop_
_entity.id
_entity.type
_entity.pdbx_description
1 polymer ?
#
loop_
_entity_poly.entity_id
_entity_poly.type
_entity_poly.pdbx_seq_one_letter_code
_entity_poly.pdbx_strand_id
1 'polypeptide(L)'
;MIYLDTNYLILGLVPGSDESRDLVTWAKQGESLVTGTLCWYEFLCGPVSVAQTRAMRAFVSEILPFQEAQAIAAAKLFNATGRRRTLRVDCMIAGTAWVAGARVATRNRADFEVFTPYGVVMA
;
A
#
# COMPACT_ATOMS: atom_id res chain seq x y z
N MET A 1 6.40 -0.08 -10.24
CA MET A 1 6.07 0.60 -8.98
C MET A 1 5.25 -0.33 -8.10
N ILE A 2 5.64 -0.48 -6.86
CA ILE A 2 4.96 -1.31 -5.86
C ILE A 2 4.44 -0.41 -4.75
N TYR A 3 3.14 -0.46 -4.49
CA TYR A 3 2.51 0.23 -3.38
C TYR A 3 2.53 -0.69 -2.15
N LEU A 4 3.14 -0.24 -1.08
CA LEU A 4 3.27 -1.00 0.16
C LEU A 4 2.11 -0.67 1.10
N ASP A 5 1.30 -1.67 1.42
CA ASP A 5 0.30 -1.58 2.48
C ASP A 5 0.97 -1.51 3.86
N THR A 6 0.23 -1.09 4.87
CA THR A 6 0.73 -0.87 6.23
C THR A 6 1.54 -2.05 6.77
N ASN A 7 1.07 -3.27 6.56
CA ASN A 7 1.76 -4.48 7.04
C ASN A 7 3.15 -4.64 6.43
N TYR A 8 3.32 -4.26 5.16
CA TYR A 8 4.64 -4.27 4.52
C TYR A 8 5.57 -3.20 5.09
N LEU A 9 5.03 -2.04 5.48
CA LEU A 9 5.82 -1.01 6.14
C LEU A 9 6.35 -1.50 7.50
N ILE A 10 5.48 -2.16 8.27
CA ILE A 10 5.83 -2.66 9.61
C ILE A 10 6.76 -3.87 9.51
N LEU A 11 6.36 -4.89 8.76
CA LEU A 11 7.06 -6.16 8.70
C LEU A 11 8.30 -6.11 7.81
N GLY A 12 8.35 -5.16 6.89
CA GLY A 12 9.54 -4.92 6.07
C GLY A 12 10.77 -4.50 6.86
N LEU A 13 10.58 -3.99 8.09
CA LEU A 13 11.66 -3.64 9.00
C LEU A 13 12.10 -4.82 9.88
N VAL A 14 11.39 -5.94 9.86
CA VAL A 14 11.71 -7.12 10.65
C VAL A 14 12.71 -7.98 9.89
N PRO A 15 13.95 -8.12 10.36
CA PRO A 15 14.96 -8.93 9.66
C PRO A 15 14.47 -10.37 9.47
N GLY A 16 14.63 -10.90 8.26
CA GLY A 16 14.25 -12.28 7.93
C GLY A 16 12.77 -12.52 7.68
N SER A 17 11.92 -11.49 7.75
CA SER A 17 10.51 -11.62 7.38
C SER A 17 10.35 -11.81 5.87
N ASP A 18 9.23 -12.39 5.45
CA ASP A 18 8.91 -12.52 4.02
C ASP A 18 8.81 -11.15 3.37
N GLU A 19 8.21 -10.20 4.07
CA GLU A 19 8.04 -8.81 3.61
C GLU A 19 9.40 -8.13 3.41
N SER A 20 10.33 -8.30 4.34
CA SER A 20 11.69 -7.77 4.21
C SER A 20 12.40 -8.35 2.98
N ARG A 21 12.25 -9.64 2.73
CA ARG A 21 12.80 -10.30 1.55
C ARG A 21 12.18 -9.78 0.26
N ASP A 22 10.86 -9.60 0.25
CA ASP A 22 10.13 -9.05 -0.90
C ASP A 22 10.63 -7.64 -1.23
N LEU A 23 10.77 -6.78 -0.23
CA LEU A 23 11.25 -5.41 -0.42
C LEU A 23 12.64 -5.39 -1.05
N VAL A 24 13.55 -6.23 -0.55
CA VAL A 24 14.90 -6.32 -1.09
C VAL A 24 14.88 -6.84 -2.53
N THR A 25 14.07 -7.86 -2.80
CA THR A 25 13.91 -8.43 -4.15
C THR A 25 13.42 -7.39 -5.14
N TRP A 26 12.35 -6.68 -4.80
CA TRP A 26 11.81 -5.64 -5.68
C TRP A 26 12.78 -4.48 -5.89
N ALA A 27 13.46 -4.04 -4.84
CA ALA A 27 14.48 -3.01 -4.95
C ALA A 27 15.61 -3.42 -5.90
N LYS A 28 16.08 -4.67 -5.80
CA LYS A 28 17.10 -5.21 -6.71
C LYS A 28 16.61 -5.31 -8.16
N GLN A 29 15.31 -5.50 -8.36
CA GLN A 29 14.69 -5.51 -9.69
C GLN A 29 14.47 -4.12 -10.26
N GLY A 30 14.84 -3.07 -9.54
CA GLY A 30 14.68 -1.68 -9.98
C GLY A 30 13.26 -1.13 -9.78
N GLU A 31 12.42 -1.81 -8.99
CA GLU A 31 11.09 -1.32 -8.69
C GLU A 31 11.14 -0.11 -7.78
N SER A 32 10.30 0.90 -8.07
CA SER A 32 10.03 1.99 -7.13
C SER A 32 9.06 1.50 -6.07
N LEU A 33 9.44 1.64 -4.81
CA LEU A 33 8.60 1.28 -3.67
C LEU A 33 7.96 2.55 -3.14
N VAL A 34 6.64 2.57 -3.09
CA VAL A 34 5.85 3.72 -2.64
C VAL A 34 4.84 3.27 -1.58
N THR A 35 4.28 4.21 -0.85
CA THR A 35 3.12 3.99 -0.01
C THR A 35 2.20 5.20 -0.11
N GLY A 36 1.05 5.15 0.54
CA GLY A 36 0.14 6.30 0.61
C GLY A 36 0.12 6.94 1.98
N THR A 37 -0.42 8.15 2.07
CA THR A 37 -0.56 8.88 3.33
C THR A 37 -1.38 8.11 4.38
N LEU A 38 -2.38 7.34 3.96
CA LEU A 38 -3.19 6.52 4.87
C LEU A 38 -2.36 5.42 5.53
N CYS A 39 -1.61 4.65 4.73
CA CYS A 39 -0.75 3.59 5.26
C CYS A 39 0.41 4.17 6.06
N TRP A 40 0.95 5.30 5.64
CA TRP A 40 1.99 6.00 6.38
C TRP A 40 1.50 6.45 7.75
N TYR A 41 0.29 7.01 7.82
CA TYR A 41 -0.36 7.37 9.08
C TYR A 41 -0.51 6.15 10.00
N GLU A 42 -1.04 5.04 9.48
CA GLU A 42 -1.20 3.81 10.27
C GLU A 42 0.14 3.28 10.78
N PHE A 43 1.18 3.33 9.94
CA PHE A 43 2.54 2.96 10.32
C PHE A 43 3.07 3.82 11.48
N LEU A 44 2.87 5.13 11.40
CA LEU A 44 3.30 6.07 12.45
C LEU A 44 2.52 5.90 13.75
N CYS A 45 1.27 5.40 13.70
CA CYS A 45 0.47 5.11 14.89
C CYS A 45 0.94 3.88 15.66
N GLY A 46 1.76 3.03 15.04
CA GLY A 46 2.31 1.83 15.69
C GLY A 46 3.49 2.15 16.59
N PRO A 47 3.98 1.13 17.33
CA PRO A 47 5.14 1.29 18.20
C PRO A 47 6.45 1.31 17.40
N VAL A 48 6.65 2.34 16.58
CA VAL A 48 7.85 2.49 15.76
C VAL A 48 8.78 3.55 16.37
N SER A 49 10.09 3.26 16.34
CA SER A 49 11.10 4.21 16.78
C SER A 49 11.38 5.25 15.71
N VAL A 50 12.04 6.34 16.11
CA VAL A 50 12.51 7.37 15.17
C VAL A 50 13.44 6.74 14.13
N ALA A 51 14.33 5.85 14.54
CA ALA A 51 15.27 5.17 13.63
C ALA A 51 14.53 4.30 12.60
N GLN A 52 13.51 3.55 13.03
CA GLN A 52 12.68 2.73 12.14
C GLN A 52 11.89 3.59 11.16
N THR A 53 11.31 4.69 11.63
CA THR A 53 10.58 5.64 10.78
C THR A 53 11.50 6.21 9.69
N ARG A 54 12.69 6.64 10.07
CA ARG A 54 13.69 7.17 9.13
C ARG A 54 14.13 6.12 8.11
N ALA A 55 14.36 4.89 8.56
CA ALA A 55 14.77 3.79 7.70
C ALA A 55 13.70 3.50 6.64
N MET A 56 12.44 3.37 7.06
CA MET A 56 11.34 3.12 6.11
C MET A 56 11.11 4.32 5.19
N ARG A 57 11.19 5.55 5.71
CA ARG A 57 11.03 6.74 4.87
C ARG A 57 12.11 6.84 3.79
N ALA A 58 13.33 6.42 4.10
CA ALA A 58 14.42 6.37 3.12
C ALA A 58 14.22 5.23 2.10
N PHE A 59 13.55 4.17 2.49
CA PHE A 59 13.30 3.01 1.63
C PHE A 59 12.21 3.29 0.59
N VAL A 60 11.15 4.02 0.97
CA VAL A 60 10.10 4.41 0.03
C VAL A 60 10.51 5.66 -0.74
N SER A 61 10.32 5.64 -2.05
CA SER A 61 10.67 6.76 -2.92
C SER A 61 9.66 7.90 -2.81
N GLU A 62 8.40 7.59 -2.51
CA GLU A 62 7.33 8.59 -2.45
C GLU A 62 6.21 8.14 -1.53
N ILE A 63 5.60 9.10 -0.83
CA ILE A 63 4.36 8.91 -0.09
C ILE A 63 3.26 9.59 -0.89
N LEU A 64 2.38 8.78 -1.48
CA LEU A 64 1.34 9.25 -2.40
C LEU A 64 0.20 9.94 -1.62
N PRO A 65 -0.30 11.08 -2.10
CA PRO A 65 -1.39 11.79 -1.44
C PRO A 65 -2.73 11.07 -1.64
N PHE A 66 -3.68 11.40 -0.77
CA PHE A 66 -5.09 11.07 -0.97
C PHE A 66 -5.85 12.38 -1.20
N GLN A 67 -6.06 12.69 -2.46
CA GLN A 67 -6.72 13.91 -2.93
C GLN A 67 -7.94 13.55 -3.78
N GLU A 68 -8.47 14.50 -4.52
CA GLU A 68 -9.71 14.31 -5.28
C GLU A 68 -9.65 13.13 -6.26
N ALA A 69 -8.55 12.97 -6.99
CA ALA A 69 -8.41 11.87 -7.94
C ALA A 69 -8.45 10.51 -7.25
N GLN A 70 -7.79 10.38 -6.11
CA GLN A 70 -7.78 9.17 -5.31
C GLN A 70 -9.16 8.89 -4.68
N ALA A 71 -9.84 9.94 -4.23
CA ALA A 71 -11.20 9.82 -3.71
C ALA A 71 -12.18 9.30 -4.77
N ILE A 72 -12.07 9.81 -5.99
CA ILE A 72 -12.89 9.36 -7.12
C ILE A 72 -12.62 7.88 -7.43
N ALA A 73 -11.35 7.49 -7.51
CA ALA A 73 -10.96 6.10 -7.75
C ALA A 73 -11.45 5.16 -6.65
N ALA A 74 -11.27 5.54 -5.38
CA ALA A 74 -11.74 4.79 -4.23
C ALA A 74 -13.26 4.60 -4.24
N ALA A 75 -14.00 5.64 -4.58
CA ALA A 75 -15.46 5.61 -4.68
C ALA A 75 -15.93 4.66 -5.79
N LYS A 76 -15.25 4.66 -6.94
CA LYS A 76 -15.53 3.73 -8.03
C LYS A 76 -15.37 2.27 -7.58
N LEU A 77 -14.27 1.97 -6.88
CA LEU A 77 -14.02 0.63 -6.36
C LEU A 77 -15.05 0.23 -5.31
N PHE A 78 -15.40 1.14 -4.40
CA PHE A 78 -16.41 0.91 -3.38
C PHE A 78 -17.77 0.58 -3.99
N ASN A 79 -18.22 1.39 -4.95
CA ASN A 79 -19.50 1.18 -5.62
C ASN A 79 -19.54 -0.10 -6.46
N ALA A 80 -18.43 -0.46 -7.09
CA ALA A 80 -18.32 -1.65 -7.94
C ALA A 80 -18.25 -2.94 -7.14
N THR A 81 -17.81 -2.90 -5.88
CA THR A 81 -17.59 -4.09 -5.04
C THR A 81 -18.64 -4.29 -3.96
N GLY A 82 -19.86 -3.78 -4.17
CA GLY A 82 -21.00 -4.04 -3.30
C GLY A 82 -21.20 -3.07 -2.15
N ARG A 83 -20.47 -1.95 -2.13
CA ARG A 83 -20.62 -0.86 -1.14
C ARG A 83 -20.44 -1.35 0.31
N ARG A 84 -19.46 -2.23 0.53
CA ARG A 84 -19.20 -2.81 1.86
C ARG A 84 -18.37 -1.85 2.71
N ARG A 85 -18.93 -1.42 3.85
CA ARG A 85 -18.28 -0.46 4.77
C ARG A 85 -16.94 -0.97 5.30
N THR A 86 -16.80 -2.28 5.50
CA THR A 86 -15.56 -2.90 5.98
C THR A 86 -14.40 -2.75 4.99
N LEU A 87 -14.67 -2.45 3.72
CA LEU A 87 -13.66 -2.26 2.68
C LEU A 87 -13.35 -0.80 2.37
N ARG A 88 -13.91 0.16 3.13
CA ARG A 88 -13.71 1.59 2.83
C ARG A 88 -12.23 1.99 2.78
N VAL A 89 -11.47 1.62 3.80
CA VAL A 89 -10.05 1.94 3.86
C VAL A 89 -9.28 1.21 2.76
N ASP A 90 -9.61 -0.06 2.53
CA ASP A 90 -9.00 -0.85 1.45
C ASP A 90 -9.28 -0.23 0.07
N CYS A 91 -10.51 0.29 -0.13
CA CYS A 91 -10.85 1.04 -1.35
C CYS A 91 -9.97 2.29 -1.52
N MET A 92 -9.72 3.01 -0.43
CA MET A 92 -8.87 4.20 -0.45
C MET A 92 -7.42 3.85 -0.79
N ILE A 93 -6.91 2.78 -0.22
CA ILE A 93 -5.55 2.27 -0.47
C ILE A 93 -5.45 1.79 -1.92
N ALA A 94 -6.37 0.93 -2.34
CA ALA A 94 -6.40 0.38 -3.70
C ALA A 94 -6.60 1.48 -4.75
N GLY A 95 -7.46 2.46 -4.47
CA GLY A 95 -7.69 3.61 -5.35
C GLY A 95 -6.45 4.48 -5.52
N THR A 96 -5.69 4.68 -4.45
CA THR A 96 -4.42 5.41 -4.50
C THR A 96 -3.40 4.67 -5.38
N ALA A 97 -3.24 3.38 -5.17
CA ALA A 97 -2.35 2.56 -5.99
C ALA A 97 -2.79 2.54 -7.46
N TRP A 98 -4.11 2.45 -7.70
CA TRP A 98 -4.68 2.42 -9.04
C TRP A 98 -4.39 3.70 -9.82
N VAL A 99 -4.60 4.86 -9.20
CA VAL A 99 -4.29 6.16 -9.82
C VAL A 99 -2.80 6.27 -10.17
N ALA A 100 -1.93 5.74 -9.31
CA ALA A 100 -0.49 5.78 -9.52
C ALA A 100 0.01 4.72 -10.53
N GLY A 101 -0.83 3.78 -10.94
CA GLY A 101 -0.39 2.65 -11.78
C GLY A 101 0.52 1.68 -11.03
N ALA A 102 0.43 1.64 -9.70
CA ALA A 102 1.23 0.78 -8.86
C ALA A 102 0.55 -0.57 -8.59
N ARG A 103 1.36 -1.62 -8.42
CA ARG A 103 0.87 -2.92 -7.95
C ARG A 103 0.84 -2.94 -6.43
N VAL A 104 -0.21 -3.49 -5.84
CA VAL A 104 -0.42 -3.49 -4.39
C VAL A 104 0.27 -4.68 -3.75
N ALA A 105 1.15 -4.41 -2.79
CA ALA A 105 1.74 -5.40 -1.91
C ALA A 105 1.02 -5.37 -0.56
N THR A 106 0.32 -6.43 -0.23
CA THR A 106 -0.45 -6.55 1.01
C THR A 106 -0.46 -8.00 1.50
N ARG A 107 -0.55 -8.18 2.82
CA ARG A 107 -0.81 -9.49 3.41
C ARG A 107 -2.29 -9.89 3.36
N ASN A 108 -3.17 -8.91 3.22
CA ASN A 108 -4.62 -9.12 3.14
C ASN A 108 -5.04 -9.30 1.68
N ARG A 109 -4.39 -10.22 0.96
CA ARG A 109 -4.61 -10.40 -0.47
C ARG A 109 -6.07 -10.65 -0.82
N ALA A 110 -6.78 -11.46 -0.04
CA ALA A 110 -8.18 -11.78 -0.28
C ALA A 110 -9.06 -10.52 -0.29
N ASP A 111 -8.77 -9.55 0.60
CA ASP A 111 -9.53 -8.30 0.69
C ASP A 111 -9.27 -7.37 -0.51
N PHE A 112 -8.09 -7.46 -1.11
CA PHE A 112 -7.71 -6.62 -2.26
C PHE A 112 -8.00 -7.28 -3.60
N GLU A 113 -8.05 -8.61 -3.67
CA GLU A 113 -8.33 -9.34 -4.92
C GLU A 113 -9.70 -9.00 -5.50
N VAL A 114 -10.64 -8.55 -4.69
CA VAL A 114 -11.96 -8.10 -5.15
C VAL A 114 -11.89 -6.90 -6.09
N PHE A 115 -10.78 -6.16 -6.08
CA PHE A 115 -10.57 -4.99 -6.93
C PHE A 115 -9.88 -5.32 -8.26
N THR A 116 -9.33 -6.52 -8.41
CA THR A 116 -8.56 -6.89 -9.61
C THR A 116 -9.40 -6.91 -10.89
N PRO A 117 -10.70 -7.29 -10.87
CA PRO A 117 -11.54 -7.19 -12.06
C PRO A 117 -11.70 -5.76 -12.59
N TYR A 118 -11.41 -4.76 -11.78
CA TYR A 118 -11.58 -3.35 -12.12
C TYR A 118 -10.27 -2.65 -12.49
N GLY A 119 -9.15 -3.38 -12.49
CA GLY A 119 -7.87 -2.87 -12.96
C GLY A 119 -6.80 -2.66 -11.87
N VAL A 120 -7.11 -2.94 -10.61
CA VAL A 120 -6.09 -2.95 -9.54
C VAL A 120 -5.22 -4.20 -9.70
N VAL A 121 -3.91 -4.03 -9.69
CA VAL A 121 -2.96 -5.13 -9.90
C VAL A 121 -2.26 -5.44 -8.58
N MET A 122 -2.16 -6.74 -8.27
CA MET A 122 -1.44 -7.21 -7.09
C MET A 122 0.03 -7.45 -7.40
N ALA A 123 0.86 -7.14 -6.44
CA ALA A 123 2.29 -7.44 -6.53
C ALA A 123 2.58 -8.93 -6.35
#